data_d7e602b1048a35246df563422b1993a2
#
_entry.id   d7e602b1048a35246df563422b1993a2
#
_cell.length_a   1.000
_cell.length_b   1.000
_cell.length_c   1.000
_cell.angle_alpha   90.00
_cell.angle_beta   90.00
_cell.angle_gamma   90.00
#
_symmetry.space_group_name_H-M   'P 1'
#
loop_
_entity.id
_entity.type
_entity.pdbx_description
1 polymer ?
#
loop_
_entity_poly.entity_id
_entity_poly.type
_entity_poly.pdbx_seq_one_letter_code
_entity_poly.pdbx_strand_id
1 'polypeptide(L)'
;IGDNEDQDDDQDGYTDNDESNCDSDPLDPDSTPEDHDQDFIPNCNDLDDDNDGCLDNEDNFPLNYNECLDSDNDGIGDNADNDDDNDGVSDSQDAFPLDPTEQKDTDGDGIGDNSDMDYNSDGLPDDVLFPSQFFSPNGDGINDTWKVVNTNLFPNCEVWIYTRSGELIYNKKGYTNDWAGLLNGEPLPEASYVYMVDPDGDGTIDLKGWIYLTR
;
A
#
# COMPACT_ATOMS: atom_id res chain seq x y z
N ILE A 1 -63.51 4.83 -9.27
CA ILE A 1 -63.31 5.63 -10.50
C ILE A 1 -63.29 4.58 -11.63
N GLY A 2 -63.53 4.87 -12.88
CA GLY A 2 -63.49 3.88 -13.97
C GLY A 2 -62.07 3.72 -14.48
N ASP A 3 -61.71 2.53 -14.93
CA ASP A 3 -60.37 2.06 -15.34
C ASP A 3 -59.54 3.02 -16.24
N ASN A 4 -60.18 3.97 -16.95
CA ASN A 4 -59.49 4.98 -17.77
C ASN A 4 -59.18 6.29 -17.01
N GLU A 5 -59.58 6.46 -15.77
CA GLU A 5 -59.39 7.65 -14.94
C GLU A 5 -58.74 7.32 -13.60
N ASP A 6 -58.60 6.04 -13.26
CA ASP A 6 -57.80 5.56 -12.15
C ASP A 6 -56.35 5.39 -12.61
N GLN A 7 -55.37 5.49 -11.75
CA GLN A 7 -53.95 5.29 -12.02
C GLN A 7 -53.40 4.05 -11.32
N ASP A 8 -54.26 3.36 -10.57
CA ASP A 8 -54.01 2.15 -9.80
C ASP A 8 -55.34 1.40 -9.77
N ASP A 9 -55.63 0.64 -10.87
CA ASP A 9 -56.94 0.07 -11.16
C ASP A 9 -57.36 -1.04 -10.18
N ASP A 10 -56.37 -1.74 -9.56
CA ASP A 10 -56.60 -2.84 -8.62
C ASP A 10 -56.31 -2.49 -7.15
N GLN A 11 -55.69 -1.31 -6.91
CA GLN A 11 -55.42 -0.73 -5.60
C GLN A 11 -54.40 -1.48 -4.76
N ASP A 12 -53.35 -2.01 -5.39
CA ASP A 12 -52.25 -2.68 -4.73
C ASP A 12 -51.14 -1.72 -4.27
N GLY A 13 -51.15 -0.45 -4.80
CA GLY A 13 -50.18 0.60 -4.42
C GLY A 13 -49.20 0.96 -5.51
N TYR A 14 -49.11 0.19 -6.57
CA TYR A 14 -48.35 0.52 -7.77
C TYR A 14 -49.26 1.15 -8.83
N THR A 15 -48.69 1.91 -9.75
CA THR A 15 -49.50 2.49 -10.80
C THR A 15 -49.63 1.55 -11.99
N ASP A 16 -50.77 1.58 -12.72
CA ASP A 16 -50.96 0.78 -13.95
C ASP A 16 -49.81 0.96 -14.93
N ASN A 17 -49.18 2.14 -14.95
CA ASN A 17 -48.03 2.40 -15.81
C ASN A 17 -46.76 1.72 -15.31
N ASP A 18 -46.50 1.74 -14.01
CA ASP A 18 -45.36 1.04 -13.42
C ASP A 18 -45.48 -0.45 -13.60
N GLU A 19 -46.64 -1.00 -13.34
CA GLU A 19 -46.92 -2.41 -13.55
C GLU A 19 -46.78 -2.84 -15.01
N SER A 20 -47.35 -2.07 -15.93
CA SER A 20 -47.22 -2.34 -17.38
C SER A 20 -45.78 -2.28 -17.88
N ASN A 21 -44.95 -1.43 -17.27
CA ASN A 21 -43.53 -1.29 -17.61
C ASN A 21 -42.67 -2.39 -16.98
N CYS A 22 -43.10 -2.92 -15.83
CA CYS A 22 -42.34 -3.87 -15.00
C CYS A 22 -42.91 -5.29 -15.06
N ASP A 23 -43.68 -5.62 -16.12
CA ASP A 23 -44.21 -6.97 -16.41
C ASP A 23 -45.13 -7.54 -15.34
N SER A 24 -45.91 -6.72 -14.62
CA SER A 24 -47.05 -7.10 -13.77
C SER A 24 -48.42 -6.76 -14.41
N ASP A 25 -49.51 -7.25 -13.83
CA ASP A 25 -50.88 -7.08 -14.38
C ASP A 25 -51.67 -5.99 -13.62
N PRO A 26 -51.92 -4.81 -14.23
CA PRO A 26 -52.60 -3.67 -13.59
C PRO A 26 -54.01 -3.93 -13.10
N LEU A 27 -54.57 -5.12 -13.29
CA LEU A 27 -55.93 -5.49 -12.90
C LEU A 27 -55.96 -6.63 -11.88
N ASP A 28 -54.81 -7.15 -11.45
CA ASP A 28 -54.65 -8.25 -10.50
C ASP A 28 -53.85 -7.84 -9.28
N PRO A 29 -54.46 -7.50 -8.15
CA PRO A 29 -53.77 -7.02 -6.94
C PRO A 29 -52.83 -8.05 -6.28
N ASP A 30 -52.82 -9.29 -6.80
CA ASP A 30 -51.82 -10.29 -6.39
C ASP A 30 -50.62 -10.37 -7.33
N SER A 31 -50.59 -9.52 -8.40
CA SER A 31 -49.53 -9.44 -9.42
C SER A 31 -48.73 -8.16 -9.31
N THR A 32 -47.98 -7.96 -8.23
CA THR A 32 -47.14 -6.78 -8.00
C THR A 32 -45.81 -6.85 -8.75
N PRO A 33 -45.26 -5.73 -9.22
CA PRO A 33 -43.89 -5.69 -9.76
C PRO A 33 -42.85 -5.97 -8.68
N GLU A 34 -41.65 -6.35 -9.09
CA GLU A 34 -40.52 -6.46 -8.13
C GLU A 34 -40.17 -5.08 -7.59
N ASP A 35 -40.10 -4.96 -6.27
CA ASP A 35 -39.75 -3.76 -5.51
C ASP A 35 -39.02 -4.23 -4.27
N HIS A 36 -37.67 -4.09 -4.30
CA HIS A 36 -36.80 -4.73 -3.31
C HIS A 36 -36.82 -4.01 -1.97
N ASP A 37 -36.77 -2.70 -1.98
CA ASP A 37 -36.74 -1.86 -0.78
C ASP A 37 -38.11 -1.45 -0.26
N GLN A 38 -39.17 -1.69 -1.05
CA GLN A 38 -40.58 -1.45 -0.74
C GLN A 38 -40.91 0.03 -0.58
N ASP A 39 -40.33 0.87 -1.40
CA ASP A 39 -40.60 2.31 -1.44
C ASP A 39 -41.75 2.70 -2.42
N PHE A 40 -42.33 1.69 -3.11
CA PHE A 40 -43.34 1.79 -4.15
C PHE A 40 -42.83 2.33 -5.49
N ILE A 41 -41.53 2.29 -5.73
CA ILE A 41 -40.92 2.45 -7.05
C ILE A 41 -40.38 1.07 -7.45
N PRO A 42 -40.96 0.42 -8.47
CA PRO A 42 -40.46 -0.90 -8.88
C PRO A 42 -38.99 -0.86 -9.36
N ASN A 43 -38.22 -1.91 -9.10
CA ASN A 43 -36.83 -2.03 -9.52
C ASN A 43 -36.57 -1.69 -10.99
N CYS A 44 -37.55 -1.95 -11.89
CA CYS A 44 -37.38 -1.62 -13.30
C CYS A 44 -37.43 -0.11 -13.61
N ASN A 45 -37.92 0.71 -12.69
CA ASN A 45 -38.03 2.16 -12.77
C ASN A 45 -37.20 2.88 -11.72
N ASP A 46 -36.70 2.15 -10.72
CA ASP A 46 -35.81 2.65 -9.69
C ASP A 46 -34.39 2.84 -10.25
N LEU A 47 -33.58 3.56 -9.57
CA LEU A 47 -32.17 3.78 -9.87
C LEU A 47 -31.27 3.32 -8.73
N ASP A 48 -31.87 2.90 -7.59
CA ASP A 48 -31.22 2.52 -6.35
C ASP A 48 -32.14 1.49 -5.67
N ASP A 49 -32.16 0.26 -6.21
CA ASP A 49 -33.13 -0.81 -5.92
C ASP A 49 -33.19 -1.26 -4.45
N ASP A 50 -32.15 -0.98 -3.66
CA ASP A 50 -32.12 -1.31 -2.23
C ASP A 50 -32.03 -0.10 -1.29
N ASN A 51 -31.98 1.11 -1.86
CA ASN A 51 -31.96 2.39 -1.14
C ASN A 51 -30.76 2.53 -0.16
N ASP A 52 -29.60 1.98 -0.51
CA ASP A 52 -28.38 2.13 0.27
C ASP A 52 -27.61 3.43 -0.01
N GLY A 53 -27.98 4.12 -1.11
CA GLY A 53 -27.41 5.39 -1.58
C GLY A 53 -26.42 5.24 -2.74
N CYS A 54 -26.12 4.00 -3.18
CA CYS A 54 -25.44 3.70 -4.43
C CYS A 54 -26.46 3.51 -5.55
N LEU A 55 -26.14 3.98 -6.75
CA LEU A 55 -27.04 3.73 -7.88
C LEU A 55 -26.75 2.36 -8.48
N ASP A 56 -27.75 1.62 -8.94
CA ASP A 56 -27.63 0.26 -9.50
C ASP A 56 -26.50 0.10 -10.53
N ASN A 57 -26.29 1.13 -11.35
CA ASN A 57 -25.25 1.10 -12.37
C ASN A 57 -23.83 1.35 -11.83
N GLU A 58 -23.70 1.74 -10.58
CA GLU A 58 -22.45 1.99 -9.85
C GLU A 58 -22.28 1.02 -8.67
N ASP A 59 -23.30 0.18 -8.41
CA ASP A 59 -23.39 -0.78 -7.34
C ASP A 59 -23.04 -2.20 -7.82
N ASN A 60 -22.15 -2.86 -7.11
CA ASN A 60 -21.81 -4.26 -7.34
C ASN A 60 -22.88 -5.23 -6.77
N PHE A 61 -23.75 -4.73 -5.87
CA PHE A 61 -24.75 -5.49 -5.15
C PHE A 61 -26.14 -4.81 -5.12
N PRO A 62 -26.77 -4.47 -6.25
CA PRO A 62 -27.94 -3.58 -6.36
C PRO A 62 -29.19 -4.00 -5.58
N LEU A 63 -29.16 -5.12 -4.91
CA LEU A 63 -30.26 -5.64 -4.08
C LEU A 63 -29.80 -5.96 -2.65
N ASN A 64 -28.68 -5.40 -2.21
CA ASN A 64 -28.12 -5.67 -0.89
C ASN A 64 -27.74 -4.37 -0.15
N TYR A 65 -28.67 -3.73 0.48
CA TYR A 65 -28.57 -2.49 1.28
C TYR A 65 -27.29 -2.34 2.13
N ASN A 66 -26.54 -3.39 2.39
CA ASN A 66 -25.34 -3.32 3.22
C ASN A 66 -24.04 -3.27 2.42
N GLU A 67 -24.08 -3.44 1.11
CA GLU A 67 -22.92 -3.56 0.24
C GLU A 67 -23.11 -2.72 -1.01
N CYS A 68 -22.10 -1.98 -1.40
CA CYS A 68 -22.09 -1.17 -2.61
C CYS A 68 -20.88 -1.50 -3.50
N LEU A 69 -19.72 -1.66 -2.90
CA LEU A 69 -18.45 -1.88 -3.59
C LEU A 69 -17.94 -3.31 -3.39
N ASP A 70 -17.19 -3.77 -4.37
CA ASP A 70 -16.43 -5.02 -4.38
C ASP A 70 -15.10 -4.69 -5.07
N SER A 71 -14.12 -4.27 -4.26
CA SER A 71 -12.89 -3.64 -4.76
C SER A 71 -11.99 -4.63 -5.49
N ASP A 72 -11.96 -5.90 -5.06
CA ASP A 72 -11.15 -6.96 -5.68
C ASP A 72 -11.95 -7.86 -6.66
N ASN A 73 -13.28 -7.71 -6.71
CA ASN A 73 -14.22 -8.44 -7.53
C ASN A 73 -14.28 -9.95 -7.22
N ASP A 74 -14.19 -10.33 -5.95
CA ASP A 74 -14.31 -11.73 -5.51
C ASP A 74 -15.77 -12.17 -5.22
N GLY A 75 -16.71 -11.20 -5.17
CA GLY A 75 -18.12 -11.38 -4.93
C GLY A 75 -18.52 -11.24 -3.46
N ILE A 76 -17.63 -10.78 -2.61
CA ILE A 76 -17.88 -10.31 -1.24
C ILE A 76 -17.76 -8.79 -1.27
N GLY A 77 -18.70 -8.05 -0.68
CA GLY A 77 -18.62 -6.59 -0.66
C GLY A 77 -17.67 -6.10 0.40
N ASP A 78 -17.09 -4.92 0.17
CA ASP A 78 -16.06 -4.30 1.03
C ASP A 78 -16.50 -4.17 2.51
N ASN A 79 -17.81 -4.07 2.80
CA ASN A 79 -18.29 -4.03 4.19
C ASN A 79 -18.26 -5.39 4.90
N ALA A 80 -18.33 -6.50 4.16
CA ALA A 80 -18.33 -7.86 4.67
C ALA A 80 -16.98 -8.57 4.49
N ASP A 81 -16.14 -8.07 3.60
CA ASP A 81 -14.79 -8.57 3.40
C ASP A 81 -13.87 -8.16 4.56
N ASN A 82 -12.74 -8.77 4.69
CA ASN A 82 -11.69 -8.44 5.65
C ASN A 82 -10.35 -8.18 4.97
N ASP A 83 -10.29 -8.24 3.63
CA ASP A 83 -9.10 -8.07 2.79
C ASP A 83 -9.60 -7.55 1.43
N ASP A 84 -10.08 -6.27 1.44
CA ASP A 84 -10.86 -5.65 0.35
C ASP A 84 -10.15 -5.60 -1.00
N ASP A 85 -8.83 -5.72 -1.04
CA ASP A 85 -8.03 -5.72 -2.27
C ASP A 85 -7.36 -7.07 -2.58
N ASN A 86 -7.55 -8.08 -1.69
CA ASN A 86 -7.06 -9.45 -1.82
C ASN A 86 -5.52 -9.56 -1.98
N ASP A 87 -4.78 -8.68 -1.31
CA ASP A 87 -3.31 -8.70 -1.32
C ASP A 87 -2.72 -9.66 -0.28
N GLY A 88 -3.54 -10.16 0.65
CA GLY A 88 -3.21 -11.10 1.72
C GLY A 88 -2.94 -10.43 3.06
N VAL A 89 -3.15 -9.12 3.19
CA VAL A 89 -3.15 -8.37 4.45
C VAL A 89 -4.57 -7.91 4.74
N SER A 90 -5.05 -8.12 5.96
CA SER A 90 -6.41 -7.70 6.31
C SER A 90 -6.50 -6.17 6.46
N ASP A 91 -7.66 -5.57 6.12
CA ASP A 91 -7.92 -4.11 6.19
C ASP A 91 -7.50 -3.48 7.51
N SER A 92 -7.74 -4.19 8.62
CA SER A 92 -7.36 -3.72 9.96
C SER A 92 -5.85 -3.65 10.21
N GLN A 93 -5.04 -4.25 9.34
CA GLN A 93 -3.56 -4.30 9.41
C GLN A 93 -2.93 -3.65 8.19
N ASP A 94 -3.74 -3.23 7.23
CA ASP A 94 -3.34 -2.56 6.01
C ASP A 94 -3.49 -1.05 6.13
N ALA A 95 -2.49 -0.31 5.67
CA ALA A 95 -2.57 1.14 5.57
C ALA A 95 -3.35 1.60 4.33
N PHE A 96 -3.50 0.73 3.34
CA PHE A 96 -4.15 1.00 2.04
C PHE A 96 -5.09 -0.15 1.63
N PRO A 97 -6.20 -0.38 2.36
CA PRO A 97 -7.05 -1.57 2.21
C PRO A 97 -7.70 -1.77 0.84
N LEU A 98 -7.56 -0.81 -0.07
CA LEU A 98 -8.13 -0.84 -1.42
C LEU A 98 -7.05 -0.79 -2.52
N ASP A 99 -5.77 -0.89 -2.15
CA ASP A 99 -4.64 -0.87 -3.09
C ASP A 99 -3.75 -2.11 -2.94
N PRO A 100 -3.94 -3.16 -3.75
CA PRO A 100 -3.22 -4.43 -3.63
C PRO A 100 -1.71 -4.31 -3.91
N THR A 101 -1.21 -3.13 -4.14
CA THR A 101 0.23 -2.88 -4.34
C THR A 101 0.91 -2.24 -3.14
N GLU A 102 0.14 -1.76 -2.16
CA GLU A 102 0.63 -1.06 -0.97
C GLU A 102 0.01 -1.68 0.29
N GLN A 103 0.80 -1.87 1.33
CA GLN A 103 0.34 -2.47 2.59
C GLN A 103 0.75 -1.64 3.81
N LYS A 104 1.74 -0.76 3.64
CA LYS A 104 2.36 -0.02 4.73
C LYS A 104 2.58 1.43 4.36
N ASP A 105 2.45 2.26 5.38
CA ASP A 105 2.84 3.66 5.39
C ASP A 105 3.69 3.86 6.66
N THR A 106 5.00 3.75 6.52
CA THR A 106 5.91 3.70 7.67
C THR A 106 6.04 5.04 8.37
N ASP A 107 5.94 6.16 7.65
CA ASP A 107 6.08 7.51 8.21
C ASP A 107 4.76 8.25 8.37
N GLY A 108 3.66 7.74 7.78
CA GLY A 108 2.31 8.26 7.95
C GLY A 108 2.00 9.47 7.07
N ASP A 109 2.67 9.62 5.93
CA ASP A 109 2.45 10.74 5.04
C ASP A 109 1.35 10.50 3.99
N GLY A 110 0.85 9.27 3.89
CA GLY A 110 -0.23 8.85 2.99
C GLY A 110 0.27 8.34 1.63
N ILE A 111 1.56 8.12 1.48
CA ILE A 111 2.18 7.43 0.35
C ILE A 111 2.65 6.06 0.84
N GLY A 112 2.30 4.99 0.12
CA GLY A 112 2.71 3.65 0.51
C GLY A 112 4.22 3.41 0.36
N ASP A 113 4.79 2.58 1.24
CA ASP A 113 6.22 2.28 1.31
C ASP A 113 6.82 1.83 -0.05
N ASN A 114 6.01 1.19 -0.91
CA ASN A 114 6.46 0.73 -2.23
C ASN A 114 6.55 1.87 -3.26
N SER A 115 5.76 2.92 -3.09
CA SER A 115 5.68 4.08 -3.98
C SER A 115 6.45 5.28 -3.44
N ASP A 116 6.84 5.25 -2.15
CA ASP A 116 7.58 6.30 -1.49
C ASP A 116 9.10 6.13 -1.66
N MET A 117 9.78 7.21 -1.98
CA MET A 117 11.25 7.24 -2.11
C MET A 117 11.97 7.51 -0.78
N ASP A 118 11.27 7.94 0.25
CA ASP A 118 11.80 8.26 1.60
C ASP A 118 10.78 7.81 2.65
N TYR A 119 10.41 6.50 2.59
CA TYR A 119 9.31 5.91 3.36
C TYR A 119 9.48 5.99 4.88
N ASN A 120 10.59 6.51 5.36
CA ASN A 120 10.85 6.71 6.79
C ASN A 120 10.98 8.19 7.17
N SER A 121 10.81 9.13 6.22
CA SER A 121 10.91 10.60 6.39
C SER A 121 12.20 11.06 7.08
N ASP A 122 13.32 10.38 6.85
CA ASP A 122 14.62 10.78 7.42
C ASP A 122 15.35 11.86 6.58
N GLY A 123 14.79 12.21 5.42
CA GLY A 123 15.27 13.19 4.47
C GLY A 123 16.30 12.64 3.47
N LEU A 124 16.42 11.32 3.38
CA LEU A 124 17.29 10.64 2.43
C LEU A 124 16.47 9.58 1.67
N PRO A 125 16.61 9.47 0.34
CA PRO A 125 15.94 8.40 -0.40
C PRO A 125 16.36 7.01 0.08
N ASP A 126 15.39 6.11 0.26
CA ASP A 126 15.62 4.75 0.77
C ASP A 126 16.19 3.78 -0.28
N ASP A 127 16.07 4.12 -1.55
CA ASP A 127 16.60 3.34 -2.67
C ASP A 127 18.12 3.50 -2.88
N VAL A 128 18.78 4.30 -2.04
CA VAL A 128 20.21 4.64 -2.16
C VAL A 128 20.96 4.46 -0.85
N LEU A 129 22.20 3.97 -0.94
CA LEU A 129 23.13 3.93 0.20
C LEU A 129 23.90 5.25 0.34
N PHE A 130 24.04 5.75 1.57
CA PHE A 130 24.81 6.96 1.87
C PHE A 130 25.99 6.65 2.79
N PRO A 131 27.20 6.42 2.22
CA PRO A 131 28.40 6.20 3.00
C PRO A 131 28.87 7.49 3.70
N SER A 132 29.07 7.44 5.02
CA SER A 132 29.60 8.59 5.76
C SER A 132 31.05 8.90 5.33
N GLN A 133 31.39 10.19 5.32
CA GLN A 133 32.70 10.65 4.89
C GLN A 133 33.75 10.62 6.01
N PHE A 134 33.32 10.42 7.26
CA PHE A 134 34.22 10.32 8.42
C PHE A 134 33.61 9.47 9.53
N PHE A 135 34.47 8.97 10.41
CA PHE A 135 34.11 8.34 11.67
C PHE A 135 35.26 8.44 12.68
N SER A 136 34.93 8.29 13.97
CA SER A 136 35.87 8.52 15.09
C SER A 136 35.80 7.41 16.13
N PRO A 137 36.48 6.29 15.94
CA PRO A 137 36.46 5.14 16.87
C PRO A 137 37.26 5.44 18.14
N ASN A 138 36.74 6.30 19.01
CA ASN A 138 37.34 6.73 20.28
C ASN A 138 36.65 6.12 21.50
N GLY A 139 35.53 5.39 21.31
CA GLY A 139 34.81 4.70 22.36
C GLY A 139 33.82 5.58 23.13
N ASP A 140 33.43 6.74 22.60
CA ASP A 140 32.45 7.64 23.24
C ASP A 140 31.00 7.32 22.87
N GLY A 141 30.76 6.34 21.98
CA GLY A 141 29.46 5.93 21.49
C GLY A 141 28.96 6.72 20.28
N ILE A 142 29.74 7.69 19.78
CA ILE A 142 29.35 8.53 18.66
C ILE A 142 30.31 8.29 17.49
N ASN A 143 29.79 7.83 16.35
CA ASN A 143 30.56 7.52 15.14
C ASN A 143 31.76 6.58 15.37
N ASP A 144 31.68 5.67 16.34
CA ASP A 144 32.72 4.71 16.65
C ASP A 144 32.91 3.65 15.54
N THR A 145 31.94 3.53 14.65
CA THR A 145 32.01 2.68 13.47
C THR A 145 31.69 3.49 12.21
N TRP A 146 32.24 3.06 11.08
CA TRP A 146 31.87 3.66 9.81
C TRP A 146 30.44 3.33 9.46
N LYS A 147 29.65 4.34 9.11
CA LYS A 147 28.23 4.23 8.80
C LYS A 147 27.99 4.34 7.30
N VAL A 148 27.15 3.45 6.80
CA VAL A 148 26.50 3.56 5.50
C VAL A 148 25.01 3.53 5.80
N VAL A 149 24.31 4.65 5.57
CA VAL A 149 22.86 4.73 5.83
C VAL A 149 22.14 3.80 4.86
N ASN A 150 21.00 3.30 5.26
CA ASN A 150 20.11 2.38 4.53
C ASN A 150 20.67 0.93 4.33
N THR A 151 21.75 0.53 5.00
CA THR A 151 22.26 -0.85 4.86
C THR A 151 21.26 -1.95 5.26
N ASN A 152 20.25 -1.63 6.07
CA ASN A 152 19.17 -2.54 6.42
C ASN A 152 18.27 -2.89 5.24
N LEU A 153 18.15 -2.00 4.25
CA LEU A 153 17.39 -2.18 3.01
C LEU A 153 18.17 -2.95 1.95
N PHE A 154 19.47 -3.05 2.11
CA PHE A 154 20.41 -3.71 1.20
C PHE A 154 21.12 -4.89 1.87
N PRO A 155 20.44 -6.00 2.17
CA PRO A 155 20.99 -7.12 2.95
C PRO A 155 22.16 -7.84 2.27
N ASN A 156 22.33 -7.68 0.97
CA ASN A 156 23.43 -8.24 0.21
C ASN A 156 24.60 -7.25 0.01
N CYS A 157 24.46 -6.02 0.52
CA CYS A 157 25.47 -4.98 0.36
C CYS A 157 26.85 -5.50 0.74
N GLU A 158 27.82 -5.33 -0.15
CA GLU A 158 29.21 -5.67 0.11
C GLU A 158 30.09 -4.43 0.10
N VAL A 159 30.99 -4.33 1.08
CA VAL A 159 31.89 -3.19 1.21
C VAL A 159 33.35 -3.64 1.20
N TRP A 160 34.19 -2.81 0.62
CA TRP A 160 35.65 -2.96 0.65
C TRP A 160 36.28 -1.64 1.09
N ILE A 161 37.28 -1.72 1.96
CA ILE A 161 38.04 -0.55 2.40
C ILE A 161 39.52 -0.80 2.06
N TYR A 162 40.15 0.22 1.49
CA TYR A 162 41.52 0.19 1.05
C TYR A 162 42.34 1.32 1.67
N THR A 163 43.64 1.09 1.85
CA THR A 163 44.60 2.16 2.09
C THR A 163 44.72 3.06 0.84
N ARG A 164 45.31 4.24 0.98
CA ARG A 164 45.63 5.13 -0.17
C ARG A 164 46.56 4.49 -1.20
N SER A 165 47.35 3.51 -0.79
CA SER A 165 48.25 2.73 -1.69
C SER A 165 47.54 1.58 -2.40
N GLY A 166 46.24 1.33 -2.12
CA GLY A 166 45.45 0.27 -2.75
C GLY A 166 45.52 -1.08 -2.05
N GLU A 167 46.00 -1.14 -0.83
CA GLU A 167 45.99 -2.36 -0.02
C GLU A 167 44.60 -2.57 0.59
N LEU A 168 43.95 -3.73 0.40
CA LEU A 168 42.68 -4.09 1.01
C LEU A 168 42.87 -4.32 2.51
N ILE A 169 42.14 -3.60 3.33
CA ILE A 169 42.21 -3.67 4.80
C ILE A 169 40.93 -4.17 5.46
N TYR A 170 39.79 -4.11 4.75
CA TYR A 170 38.49 -4.63 5.21
C TYR A 170 37.62 -5.03 4.03
N ASN A 171 36.90 -6.14 4.17
CA ASN A 171 35.83 -6.56 3.25
C ASN A 171 34.73 -7.26 4.04
N LYS A 172 33.48 -6.94 3.73
CA LYS A 172 32.34 -7.63 4.33
C LYS A 172 31.14 -7.60 3.40
N LYS A 173 30.56 -8.78 3.15
CA LYS A 173 29.24 -8.96 2.55
C LYS A 173 28.17 -8.95 3.64
N GLY A 174 27.02 -8.33 3.37
CA GLY A 174 26.00 -8.05 4.37
C GLY A 174 26.53 -7.07 5.43
N TYR A 175 27.00 -5.92 5.00
CA TYR A 175 27.57 -4.90 5.89
C TYR A 175 26.52 -4.36 6.85
N THR A 176 26.85 -4.31 8.14
CA THR A 176 25.95 -3.91 9.23
C THR A 176 26.50 -2.74 10.04
N ASN A 177 27.26 -1.85 9.43
CA ASN A 177 27.82 -0.65 10.07
C ASN A 177 28.76 -0.97 11.28
N ASP A 178 29.54 -2.03 11.18
CA ASP A 178 30.31 -2.58 12.31
C ASP A 178 31.85 -2.42 12.21
N TRP A 179 32.36 -1.81 11.13
CA TRP A 179 33.79 -1.59 11.01
C TRP A 179 34.26 -0.41 11.86
N ALA A 180 35.12 -0.69 12.84
CA ALA A 180 35.65 0.27 13.81
C ALA A 180 37.07 0.76 13.49
N GLY A 181 37.49 0.73 12.23
CA GLY A 181 38.82 1.19 11.83
C GLY A 181 39.96 0.29 12.37
N LEU A 182 39.72 -1.02 12.40
CA LEU A 182 40.72 -2.01 12.85
C LEU A 182 41.21 -2.83 11.65
N LEU A 183 42.49 -3.20 11.70
CA LEU A 183 43.09 -4.23 10.85
C LEU A 183 43.72 -5.32 11.75
N ASN A 184 43.23 -6.56 11.64
CA ASN A 184 43.64 -7.68 12.49
C ASN A 184 43.54 -7.41 14.01
N GLY A 185 42.60 -6.60 14.42
CA GLY A 185 42.38 -6.19 15.81
C GLY A 185 43.19 -4.98 16.26
N GLU A 186 44.10 -4.49 15.46
CA GLU A 186 44.92 -3.32 15.78
C GLU A 186 44.31 -2.04 15.15
N PRO A 187 44.30 -0.90 15.89
CA PRO A 187 43.80 0.35 15.38
C PRO A 187 44.60 0.87 14.17
N LEU A 188 43.89 1.21 13.12
CA LEU A 188 44.46 1.92 11.97
C LEU A 188 44.84 3.36 12.33
N PRO A 189 45.85 3.95 11.70
CA PRO A 189 46.23 5.35 11.90
C PRO A 189 45.15 6.28 11.41
N GLU A 190 45.09 7.49 11.98
CA GLU A 190 44.27 8.61 11.46
C GLU A 190 44.71 8.94 10.03
N ALA A 191 43.82 8.71 9.09
CA ALA A 191 44.08 8.93 7.66
C ALA A 191 42.80 8.89 6.85
N SER A 192 42.92 9.21 5.56
CA SER A 192 41.88 8.94 4.58
C SER A 192 42.07 7.54 3.99
N TYR A 193 40.97 6.80 3.91
CA TYR A 193 40.86 5.48 3.31
C TYR A 193 39.91 5.53 2.12
N VAL A 194 40.02 4.58 1.20
CA VAL A 194 39.12 4.46 0.04
C VAL A 194 38.06 3.42 0.35
N TYR A 195 36.80 3.73 0.18
CA TYR A 195 35.74 2.72 0.19
C TYR A 195 35.24 2.40 -1.22
N MET A 196 34.76 1.19 -1.39
CA MET A 196 33.96 0.72 -2.52
C MET A 196 32.75 -0.02 -1.95
N VAL A 197 31.57 0.16 -2.57
CA VAL A 197 30.32 -0.48 -2.15
C VAL A 197 29.60 -1.01 -3.37
N ASP A 198 29.14 -2.24 -3.24
CA ASP A 198 28.24 -2.95 -4.12
C ASP A 198 26.94 -3.16 -3.34
N PRO A 199 25.86 -2.41 -3.63
CA PRO A 199 24.64 -2.42 -2.83
C PRO A 199 23.87 -3.74 -2.89
N ASP A 200 23.79 -4.37 -4.05
CA ASP A 200 22.97 -5.58 -4.29
C ASP A 200 23.78 -6.88 -4.25
N GLY A 201 25.11 -6.78 -4.20
CA GLY A 201 26.02 -7.93 -4.13
C GLY A 201 26.18 -8.68 -5.44
N ASP A 202 25.97 -8.00 -6.58
CA ASP A 202 26.10 -8.57 -7.93
C ASP A 202 27.55 -8.62 -8.44
N GLY A 203 28.47 -8.00 -7.71
CA GLY A 203 29.90 -7.90 -8.04
C GLY A 203 30.27 -6.62 -8.78
N THR A 204 29.30 -5.71 -9.01
CA THR A 204 29.54 -4.40 -9.61
C THR A 204 29.74 -3.36 -8.50
N ILE A 205 30.71 -2.49 -8.66
CA ILE A 205 30.95 -1.40 -7.70
C ILE A 205 30.18 -0.17 -8.15
N ASP A 206 29.11 0.19 -7.42
CA ASP A 206 28.26 1.33 -7.72
C ASP A 206 28.69 2.60 -7.01
N LEU A 207 29.20 2.46 -5.78
CA LEU A 207 29.64 3.59 -4.98
C LEU A 207 31.12 3.47 -4.63
N LYS A 208 31.82 4.59 -4.69
CA LYS A 208 33.23 4.70 -4.24
C LYS A 208 33.53 6.11 -3.76
N GLY A 209 34.40 6.20 -2.78
CA GLY A 209 34.80 7.50 -2.24
C GLY A 209 35.87 7.38 -1.16
N TRP A 210 35.95 8.43 -0.35
CA TRP A 210 36.93 8.54 0.72
C TRP A 210 36.25 8.59 2.08
N ILE A 211 36.86 7.92 3.05
CA ILE A 211 36.50 8.00 4.46
C ILE A 211 37.67 8.61 5.21
N TYR A 212 37.43 9.54 6.10
CA TYR A 212 38.44 10.04 7.04
C TYR A 212 38.24 9.38 8.41
N LEU A 213 39.27 8.72 8.90
CA LEU A 213 39.34 8.16 10.25
C LEU A 213 40.10 9.14 11.14
N THR A 214 39.48 9.56 12.24
CA THR A 214 40.08 10.39 13.30
C THR A 214 39.81 9.74 14.67
N ARG A 215 40.50 10.16 15.73
CA ARG A 215 40.27 9.69 17.12
C ARG A 215 40.33 10.81 18.11
#